data_d7007c71f4583ab2129216bd0164c1b1
#
_entry.id   d7007c71f4583ab2129216bd0164c1b1
#
_cell.length_a   1.000
_cell.length_b   1.000
_cell.length_c   1.000
_cell.angle_alpha   90.00
_cell.angle_beta   90.00
_cell.angle_gamma   90.00
#
_symmetry.space_group_name_H-M   'P 1'
#
loop_
_entity.id
_entity.type
_entity.pdbx_description
1 polymer ?
#
loop_
_entity_poly.entity_id
_entity_poly.type
_entity_poly.pdbx_seq_one_letter_code
_entity_poly.pdbx_strand_id
1 'polypeptide(L)'
;MLPIYVVNNFGQFNHLIHRALRDLDIEVVLIPNITPADQVAGNCRGIILGGGPTLDRAGNCAQYLDLGLPVLGICLGLHIIATRFGGGVSSGKSGGYGPVDVEILETAGILNGYPEKISVWASHADEVSRVPEGFILLARSSICGAEAIALPKKQIYGLQWHPEVSHTYEGKRIFENFNRITLEHSQ
;
A
#
# COMPACT_ATOMS: atom_id res chain seq x y z
N MET A 1 8.19 15.18 15.36
CA MET A 1 7.01 14.35 14.99
C MET A 1 7.51 12.93 14.75
N LEU A 2 6.72 11.86 15.05
CA LEU A 2 7.16 10.50 14.73
C LEU A 2 7.22 10.28 13.22
N PRO A 3 8.18 9.49 12.71
CA PRO A 3 8.30 9.21 11.27
C PRO A 3 7.21 8.26 10.77
N ILE A 4 7.07 8.16 9.45
CA ILE A 4 6.41 7.02 8.80
C ILE A 4 7.46 5.93 8.61
N TYR A 5 7.13 4.70 8.95
CA TYR A 5 8.00 3.55 8.67
C TYR A 5 7.65 2.93 7.31
N VAL A 6 8.67 2.74 6.48
CA VAL A 6 8.59 1.96 5.25
C VAL A 6 9.23 0.61 5.49
N VAL A 7 8.46 -0.44 5.33
CA VAL A 7 8.92 -1.82 5.54
C VAL A 7 9.50 -2.36 4.24
N ASN A 8 10.77 -2.75 4.27
CA ASN A 8 11.46 -3.33 3.13
C ASN A 8 11.16 -4.82 3.01
N ASN A 9 10.30 -5.18 2.05
CA ASN A 9 9.96 -6.55 1.69
C ASN A 9 10.79 -7.10 0.52
N PHE A 10 11.97 -6.55 0.28
CA PHE A 10 12.91 -6.93 -0.79
C PHE A 10 12.42 -6.62 -2.22
N GLY A 11 11.42 -5.76 -2.37
CA GLY A 11 10.95 -5.28 -3.66
C GLY A 11 11.95 -4.30 -4.31
N GLN A 12 12.00 -4.32 -5.62
CA GLN A 12 12.93 -3.49 -6.39
C GLN A 12 12.67 -1.98 -6.26
N PHE A 13 11.47 -1.55 -5.83
CA PHE A 13 11.07 -0.13 -5.77
C PHE A 13 10.99 0.44 -4.35
N ASN A 14 11.29 -0.33 -3.29
CA ASN A 14 11.11 0.15 -1.91
C ASN A 14 11.96 1.37 -1.57
N HIS A 15 13.14 1.50 -2.16
CA HIS A 15 13.97 2.70 -2.02
C HIS A 15 13.32 3.94 -2.67
N LEU A 16 12.48 3.77 -3.70
CA LEU A 16 11.73 4.87 -4.31
C LEU A 16 10.57 5.35 -3.42
N ILE A 17 9.95 4.45 -2.64
CA ILE A 17 8.94 4.84 -1.62
C ILE A 17 9.60 5.77 -0.59
N HIS A 18 10.74 5.36 -0.04
CA HIS A 18 11.49 6.16 0.91
C HIS A 18 11.90 7.53 0.31
N ARG A 19 12.39 7.53 -0.95
CA ARG A 19 12.74 8.76 -1.65
C ARG A 19 11.54 9.67 -1.87
N ALA A 20 10.39 9.13 -2.31
CA ALA A 20 9.19 9.92 -2.57
C ALA A 20 8.69 10.65 -1.32
N LEU A 21 8.74 10.01 -0.15
CA LEU A 21 8.39 10.64 1.13
C LEU A 21 9.39 11.74 1.50
N ARG A 22 10.69 11.51 1.34
CA ARG A 22 11.71 12.54 1.58
C ARG A 22 11.57 13.75 0.67
N ASP A 23 11.24 13.54 -0.62
CA ASP A 23 11.01 14.59 -1.58
C ASP A 23 9.77 15.45 -1.26
N LEU A 24 8.90 14.97 -0.36
CA LEU A 24 7.74 15.65 0.20
C LEU A 24 8.00 16.23 1.61
N ASP A 25 9.25 16.24 2.06
CA ASP A 25 9.65 16.68 3.42
C ASP A 25 8.93 15.89 4.54
N ILE A 26 8.58 14.63 4.29
CA ILE A 26 7.96 13.73 5.26
C ILE A 26 9.04 12.91 5.96
N GLU A 27 9.08 12.97 7.30
CA GLU A 27 9.99 12.13 8.08
C GLU A 27 9.70 10.65 7.87
N VAL A 28 10.71 9.90 7.43
CA VAL A 28 10.59 8.50 7.02
C VAL A 28 11.81 7.68 7.45
N VAL A 29 11.55 6.45 7.88
CA VAL A 29 12.61 5.46 8.19
C VAL A 29 12.30 4.18 7.43
N LEU A 30 13.32 3.65 6.74
CA LEU A 30 13.25 2.32 6.11
C LEU A 30 13.65 1.26 7.13
N ILE A 31 12.78 0.29 7.40
CA ILE A 31 13.02 -0.78 8.37
C ILE A 31 13.00 -2.16 7.70
N PRO A 32 13.77 -3.15 8.22
CA PRO A 32 13.65 -4.54 7.80
C PRO A 32 12.26 -5.12 8.15
N ASN A 33 11.76 -6.01 7.33
CA ASN A 33 10.46 -6.66 7.57
C ASN A 33 10.46 -7.68 8.72
N ILE A 34 11.63 -7.96 9.27
CA ILE A 34 11.80 -8.80 10.47
C ILE A 34 11.86 -7.98 11.77
N THR A 35 11.70 -6.66 11.71
CA THR A 35 11.67 -5.80 12.90
C THR A 35 10.55 -6.27 13.83
N PRO A 36 10.81 -6.51 15.12
CA PRO A 36 9.77 -6.90 16.07
C PRO A 36 8.65 -5.86 16.18
N ALA A 37 7.40 -6.32 16.29
CA ALA A 37 6.24 -5.42 16.31
C ALA A 37 6.24 -4.46 17.50
N ASP A 38 6.77 -4.87 18.64
CA ASP A 38 6.96 -4.03 19.84
C ASP A 38 7.97 -2.89 19.62
N GLN A 39 8.95 -3.07 18.73
CA GLN A 39 9.88 -2.01 18.33
C GLN A 39 9.27 -1.04 17.30
N VAL A 40 8.23 -1.46 16.59
CA VAL A 40 7.48 -0.60 15.66
C VAL A 40 6.44 0.22 16.42
N ALA A 41 5.74 -0.41 17.37
CA ALA A 41 4.73 0.22 18.19
C ALA A 41 5.28 1.44 18.95
N GLY A 42 4.59 2.58 18.84
CA GLY A 42 4.96 3.84 19.51
C GLY A 42 6.17 4.58 18.92
N ASN A 43 6.84 4.03 17.89
CA ASN A 43 8.00 4.65 17.25
C ASN A 43 7.72 5.20 15.84
N CYS A 44 6.52 5.01 15.33
CA CYS A 44 6.06 5.62 14.08
C CYS A 44 4.59 6.06 14.18
N ARG A 45 4.17 6.93 13.28
CA ARG A 45 2.77 7.39 13.18
C ARG A 45 1.98 6.71 12.07
N GLY A 46 2.63 5.86 11.27
CA GLY A 46 2.02 5.11 10.18
C GLY A 46 3.05 4.20 9.52
N ILE A 47 2.56 3.18 8.81
CA ILE A 47 3.38 2.12 8.24
C ILE A 47 3.06 1.97 6.75
N ILE A 48 4.09 1.92 5.90
CA ILE A 48 3.97 1.54 4.50
C ILE A 48 4.61 0.16 4.32
N LEU A 49 3.80 -0.83 3.97
CA LEU A 49 4.27 -2.16 3.60
C LEU A 49 4.68 -2.13 2.13
N GLY A 50 5.97 -2.20 1.86
CA GLY A 50 6.50 -2.14 0.51
C GLY A 50 6.25 -3.40 -0.32
N GLY A 51 6.58 -3.33 -1.59
CA GLY A 51 6.55 -4.46 -2.51
C GLY A 51 7.60 -5.52 -2.18
N GLY A 52 7.43 -6.71 -2.75
CA GLY A 52 8.34 -7.83 -2.54
C GLY A 52 8.00 -9.03 -3.42
N PRO A 53 8.82 -10.09 -3.38
CA PRO A 53 8.65 -11.21 -4.30
C PRO A 53 7.45 -12.10 -3.96
N THR A 54 7.28 -12.49 -2.69
CA THR A 54 6.29 -13.50 -2.28
C THR A 54 5.83 -13.31 -0.84
N LEU A 55 4.62 -13.78 -0.52
CA LEU A 55 4.02 -13.67 0.81
C LEU A 55 4.81 -14.41 1.91
N ASP A 56 5.44 -15.53 1.60
CA ASP A 56 6.25 -16.30 2.56
C ASP A 56 7.49 -15.54 3.04
N ARG A 57 7.91 -14.51 2.31
CA ARG A 57 9.04 -13.65 2.67
C ARG A 57 8.63 -12.35 3.37
N ALA A 58 7.36 -12.18 3.71
CA ALA A 58 6.83 -10.95 4.31
C ALA A 58 7.25 -10.72 5.78
N GLY A 59 7.95 -11.65 6.41
CA GLY A 59 8.44 -11.50 7.77
C GLY A 59 7.32 -11.20 8.78
N ASN A 60 7.49 -10.14 9.55
CA ASN A 60 6.57 -9.71 10.62
C ASN A 60 5.43 -8.79 10.13
N CYS A 61 5.33 -8.51 8.84
CA CYS A 61 4.40 -7.49 8.30
C CYS A 61 2.93 -7.70 8.74
N ALA A 62 2.47 -8.95 8.86
CA ALA A 62 1.10 -9.23 9.30
C ALA A 62 0.83 -8.75 10.73
N GLN A 63 1.85 -8.75 11.61
CA GLN A 63 1.73 -8.30 12.99
C GLN A 63 1.56 -6.78 13.09
N TYR A 64 2.11 -6.03 12.13
CA TYR A 64 1.99 -4.57 12.12
C TYR A 64 0.56 -4.09 11.87
N LEU A 65 -0.28 -4.91 11.23
CA LEU A 65 -1.70 -4.63 10.98
C LEU A 65 -2.56 -4.66 12.27
N ASP A 66 -2.00 -5.17 13.36
CA ASP A 66 -2.67 -5.26 14.66
C ASP A 66 -2.26 -4.11 15.61
N LEU A 67 -1.33 -3.25 15.21
CA LEU A 67 -0.82 -2.14 16.04
C LEU A 67 -1.77 -0.94 16.17
N GLY A 68 -2.88 -0.94 15.43
CA GLY A 68 -3.85 0.16 15.46
C GLY A 68 -3.37 1.43 14.74
N LEU A 69 -2.27 1.37 14.01
CA LEU A 69 -1.72 2.48 13.22
C LEU A 69 -2.30 2.50 11.80
N PRO A 70 -2.34 3.66 11.13
CA PRO A 70 -2.61 3.73 9.70
C PRO A 70 -1.60 2.91 8.90
N VAL A 71 -2.09 2.10 7.94
CA VAL A 71 -1.25 1.25 7.10
C VAL A 71 -1.59 1.45 5.63
N LEU A 72 -0.54 1.59 4.80
CA LEU A 72 -0.62 1.54 3.34
C LEU A 72 0.19 0.34 2.84
N GLY A 73 -0.46 -0.60 2.15
CA GLY A 73 0.20 -1.71 1.47
C GLY A 73 0.37 -1.43 -0.02
N ILE A 74 1.57 -1.61 -0.55
CA ILE A 74 1.89 -1.44 -1.98
C ILE A 74 2.30 -2.80 -2.56
N CYS A 75 1.63 -3.24 -3.62
CA CYS A 75 1.87 -4.51 -4.30
C CYS A 75 1.82 -5.71 -3.33
N LEU A 76 2.95 -6.31 -2.94
CA LEU A 76 2.98 -7.36 -1.91
C LEU A 76 2.33 -6.89 -0.60
N GLY A 77 2.47 -5.61 -0.23
CA GLY A 77 1.83 -5.04 0.95
C GLY A 77 0.29 -5.15 0.90
N LEU A 78 -0.32 -4.96 -0.27
CA LEU A 78 -1.74 -5.23 -0.48
C LEU A 78 -2.08 -6.72 -0.26
N HIS A 79 -1.25 -7.63 -0.78
CA HIS A 79 -1.47 -9.07 -0.62
C HIS A 79 -1.38 -9.51 0.84
N ILE A 80 -0.45 -8.94 1.60
CA ILE A 80 -0.34 -9.16 3.06
C ILE A 80 -1.61 -8.71 3.77
N ILE A 81 -2.11 -7.51 3.45
CA ILE A 81 -3.37 -6.99 4.00
C ILE A 81 -4.53 -7.93 3.65
N ALA A 82 -4.71 -8.26 2.38
CA ALA A 82 -5.80 -9.12 1.94
C ALA A 82 -5.79 -10.47 2.66
N THR A 83 -4.63 -11.12 2.73
CA THR A 83 -4.47 -12.43 3.39
C THR A 83 -4.73 -12.33 4.90
N ARG A 84 -4.20 -11.30 5.58
CA ARG A 84 -4.38 -11.11 7.03
C ARG A 84 -5.84 -10.95 7.42
N PHE A 85 -6.66 -10.34 6.57
CA PHE A 85 -8.09 -10.12 6.82
C PHE A 85 -9.01 -11.15 6.15
N GLY A 86 -8.47 -12.31 5.74
CA GLY A 86 -9.25 -13.44 5.22
C GLY A 86 -9.67 -13.32 3.76
N GLY A 87 -9.07 -12.42 3.00
CA GLY A 87 -9.19 -12.36 1.56
C GLY A 87 -8.44 -13.48 0.84
N GLY A 88 -8.43 -13.45 -0.48
CA GLY A 88 -7.72 -14.40 -1.33
C GLY A 88 -6.69 -13.70 -2.21
N VAL A 89 -5.56 -14.35 -2.41
CA VAL A 89 -4.52 -13.96 -3.36
C VAL A 89 -4.24 -15.14 -4.26
N SER A 90 -4.17 -14.92 -5.57
CA SER A 90 -3.83 -15.94 -6.56
C SER A 90 -3.11 -15.33 -7.75
N SER A 91 -2.51 -16.17 -8.57
CA SER A 91 -1.89 -15.71 -9.81
C SER A 91 -2.90 -15.04 -10.71
N GLY A 92 -2.57 -13.85 -11.19
CA GLY A 92 -3.38 -13.10 -12.13
C GLY A 92 -3.45 -13.77 -13.49
N LYS A 93 -4.54 -13.53 -14.24
CA LYS A 93 -4.75 -14.13 -15.56
C LYS A 93 -3.69 -13.69 -16.59
N SER A 94 -3.20 -12.47 -16.48
CA SER A 94 -2.29 -11.86 -17.47
C SER A 94 -0.99 -11.35 -16.85
N GLY A 95 -0.93 -11.28 -15.51
CA GLY A 95 0.08 -10.47 -14.82
C GLY A 95 -0.03 -8.98 -15.20
N GLY A 96 0.45 -8.10 -14.37
CA GLY A 96 0.48 -6.66 -14.64
C GLY A 96 1.93 -6.19 -14.70
N TYR A 97 2.43 -5.90 -15.91
CA TYR A 97 3.78 -5.35 -16.10
C TYR A 97 3.70 -4.17 -17.07
N GLY A 98 4.08 -2.98 -16.59
CA GLY A 98 4.04 -1.76 -17.37
C GLY A 98 2.83 -0.86 -17.09
N PRO A 99 2.48 0.03 -18.03
CA PRO A 99 1.34 0.94 -17.88
C PRO A 99 0.02 0.18 -17.89
N VAL A 100 -0.86 0.51 -16.94
CA VAL A 100 -2.22 -0.04 -16.81
C VAL A 100 -3.19 1.09 -16.57
N ASP A 101 -4.32 1.09 -17.30
CA ASP A 101 -5.42 2.02 -17.06
C ASP A 101 -6.33 1.49 -15.95
N VAL A 102 -6.46 2.28 -14.90
CA VAL A 102 -7.23 1.95 -13.69
C VAL A 102 -8.46 2.84 -13.60
N GLU A 103 -9.60 2.22 -13.34
CA GLU A 103 -10.87 2.89 -13.02
C GLU A 103 -10.97 3.09 -11.50
N ILE A 104 -11.10 4.35 -11.08
CA ILE A 104 -11.31 4.73 -9.69
C ILE A 104 -12.82 4.70 -9.40
N LEU A 105 -13.23 3.86 -8.47
CA LEU A 105 -14.63 3.67 -8.08
C LEU A 105 -15.01 4.55 -6.90
N GLU A 106 -14.07 4.77 -5.98
CA GLU A 106 -14.23 5.58 -4.77
C GLU A 106 -13.01 6.46 -4.57
N THR A 107 -13.20 7.76 -4.41
CA THR A 107 -12.10 8.74 -4.25
C THR A 107 -11.79 9.07 -2.79
N ALA A 108 -12.36 8.34 -1.83
CA ALA A 108 -12.14 8.61 -0.41
C ALA A 108 -10.75 8.19 0.10
N GLY A 109 -10.28 8.83 1.16
CA GLY A 109 -9.06 8.46 1.86
C GLY A 109 -7.82 8.57 0.99
N ILE A 110 -7.19 7.43 0.71
CA ILE A 110 -5.91 7.36 -0.03
C ILE A 110 -6.02 7.86 -1.48
N LEU A 111 -7.20 7.75 -2.10
CA LEU A 111 -7.45 8.18 -3.48
C LEU A 111 -8.10 9.57 -3.59
N ASN A 112 -8.12 10.33 -2.50
CA ASN A 112 -8.69 11.68 -2.53
C ASN A 112 -8.00 12.57 -3.57
N GLY A 113 -8.82 13.23 -4.41
CA GLY A 113 -8.35 14.14 -5.46
C GLY A 113 -7.92 13.46 -6.78
N TYR A 114 -8.11 12.15 -6.90
CA TYR A 114 -7.91 11.46 -8.19
C TYR A 114 -9.13 11.56 -9.11
N PRO A 115 -8.93 11.61 -10.44
CA PRO A 115 -10.03 11.49 -11.41
C PRO A 115 -10.52 10.04 -11.53
N GLU A 116 -11.64 9.83 -12.23
CA GLU A 116 -12.24 8.49 -12.43
C GLU A 116 -11.32 7.49 -13.16
N LYS A 117 -10.36 7.96 -13.95
CA LYS A 117 -9.41 7.10 -14.70
C LYS A 117 -8.01 7.67 -14.61
N ILE A 118 -7.06 6.77 -14.35
CA ILE A 118 -5.63 7.09 -14.28
C ILE A 118 -4.81 6.00 -14.97
N SER A 119 -3.62 6.36 -15.44
CA SER A 119 -2.64 5.38 -15.88
C SER A 119 -1.58 5.19 -14.78
N VAL A 120 -1.33 3.95 -14.42
CA VAL A 120 -0.42 3.58 -13.32
C VAL A 120 0.63 2.59 -13.80
N TRP A 121 1.72 2.45 -13.04
CA TRP A 121 2.72 1.42 -13.29
C TRP A 121 2.44 0.17 -12.46
N ALA A 122 2.23 -0.95 -13.15
CA ALA A 122 2.08 -2.27 -12.54
C ALA A 122 3.39 -3.09 -12.66
N SER A 123 3.63 -3.95 -11.67
CA SER A 123 4.72 -4.93 -11.68
C SER A 123 4.36 -6.08 -10.72
N HIS A 124 3.44 -6.95 -11.15
CA HIS A 124 2.96 -8.07 -10.34
C HIS A 124 2.51 -9.26 -11.18
N ALA A 125 2.69 -10.48 -10.66
CA ALA A 125 2.15 -11.71 -11.20
C ALA A 125 0.87 -12.14 -10.44
N ASP A 126 0.85 -11.94 -9.13
CA ASP A 126 -0.28 -12.26 -8.27
C ASP A 126 -1.20 -11.06 -8.07
N GLU A 127 -2.46 -11.32 -7.75
CA GLU A 127 -3.50 -10.33 -7.50
C GLU A 127 -4.43 -10.75 -6.37
N VAL A 128 -5.14 -9.79 -5.78
CA VAL A 128 -6.22 -10.09 -4.84
C VAL A 128 -7.40 -10.65 -5.62
N SER A 129 -7.64 -11.96 -5.46
CA SER A 129 -8.74 -12.68 -6.11
C SER A 129 -10.06 -12.60 -5.35
N ARG A 130 -10.00 -12.31 -4.05
CA ARG A 130 -11.16 -12.08 -3.18
C ARG A 130 -10.86 -10.98 -2.18
N VAL A 131 -11.58 -9.87 -2.31
CA VAL A 131 -11.51 -8.74 -1.36
C VAL A 131 -11.99 -9.22 0.02
N PRO A 132 -11.27 -8.92 1.12
CA PRO A 132 -11.69 -9.32 2.45
C PRO A 132 -13.03 -8.69 2.85
N GLU A 133 -13.80 -9.39 3.69
CA GLU A 133 -15.05 -8.86 4.24
C GLU A 133 -14.81 -7.56 5.00
N GLY A 134 -15.70 -6.58 4.81
CA GLY A 134 -15.62 -5.25 5.41
C GLY A 134 -14.71 -4.26 4.69
N PHE A 135 -13.91 -4.70 3.73
CA PHE A 135 -13.14 -3.81 2.86
C PHE A 135 -14.00 -3.24 1.73
N ILE A 136 -13.67 -2.03 1.33
CA ILE A 136 -14.25 -1.33 0.16
C ILE A 136 -13.30 -1.50 -1.02
N LEU A 137 -13.84 -1.86 -2.19
CA LEU A 137 -13.11 -1.83 -3.45
C LEU A 137 -13.04 -0.38 -3.93
N LEU A 138 -11.82 0.19 -4.00
CA LEU A 138 -11.60 1.58 -4.41
C LEU A 138 -11.29 1.73 -5.89
N ALA A 139 -10.67 0.73 -6.51
CA ALA A 139 -10.24 0.78 -7.91
C ALA A 139 -10.09 -0.61 -8.51
N ARG A 140 -10.26 -0.68 -9.84
CA ARG A 140 -10.10 -1.90 -10.64
C ARG A 140 -9.51 -1.58 -12.02
N SER A 141 -9.04 -2.60 -12.72
CA SER A 141 -8.63 -2.51 -14.12
C SER A 141 -9.17 -3.68 -14.92
N SER A 142 -8.89 -3.70 -16.23
CA SER A 142 -9.24 -4.82 -17.11
C SER A 142 -8.45 -6.10 -16.81
N ILE A 143 -7.28 -5.97 -16.16
CA ILE A 143 -6.37 -7.07 -15.86
C ILE A 143 -6.39 -7.48 -14.38
N CYS A 144 -6.87 -6.61 -13.48
CA CYS A 144 -6.91 -6.86 -12.05
C CYS A 144 -8.21 -6.33 -11.44
N GLY A 145 -8.99 -7.22 -10.83
CA GLY A 145 -10.28 -6.89 -10.25
C GLY A 145 -10.21 -6.05 -8.98
N ALA A 146 -9.09 -6.05 -8.28
CA ALA A 146 -8.86 -5.31 -7.04
C ALA A 146 -7.51 -4.57 -7.10
N GLU A 147 -7.50 -3.45 -7.81
CA GLU A 147 -6.34 -2.57 -7.91
C GLU A 147 -6.11 -1.75 -6.63
N ALA A 148 -7.19 -1.41 -5.91
CA ALA A 148 -7.10 -0.76 -4.62
C ALA A 148 -8.27 -1.15 -3.71
N ILE A 149 -7.96 -1.36 -2.43
CA ILE A 149 -8.95 -1.67 -1.38
C ILE A 149 -8.69 -0.84 -0.13
N ALA A 150 -9.72 -0.64 0.69
CA ALA A 150 -9.60 0.06 1.96
C ALA A 150 -10.47 -0.54 3.06
N LEU A 151 -9.99 -0.45 4.30
CA LEU A 151 -10.76 -0.59 5.52
C LEU A 151 -10.71 0.73 6.31
N PRO A 152 -11.56 1.72 5.96
CA PRO A 152 -11.45 3.09 6.47
C PRO A 152 -11.51 3.19 8.00
N LYS A 153 -12.33 2.36 8.64
CA LYS A 153 -12.48 2.31 10.10
C LYS A 153 -11.17 1.99 10.83
N LYS A 154 -10.26 1.28 10.18
CA LYS A 154 -8.91 0.96 10.69
C LYS A 154 -7.81 1.76 10.00
N GLN A 155 -8.16 2.63 9.05
CA GLN A 155 -7.21 3.40 8.24
C GLN A 155 -6.18 2.51 7.52
N ILE A 156 -6.65 1.37 7.01
CA ILE A 156 -5.84 0.41 6.25
C ILE A 156 -6.20 0.52 4.77
N TYR A 157 -5.18 0.70 3.94
CA TYR A 157 -5.29 0.91 2.49
C TYR A 157 -4.33 0.00 1.76
N GLY A 158 -4.73 -0.52 0.61
CA GLY A 158 -3.86 -1.34 -0.23
C GLY A 158 -3.97 -0.94 -1.70
N LEU A 159 -2.83 -0.89 -2.39
CA LEU A 159 -2.69 -0.61 -3.81
C LEU A 159 -1.93 -1.73 -4.51
N GLN A 160 -2.41 -2.19 -5.67
CA GLN A 160 -1.71 -3.16 -6.48
C GLN A 160 -0.58 -2.53 -7.29
N TRP A 161 -0.78 -1.29 -7.76
CA TRP A 161 0.21 -0.55 -8.53
C TRP A 161 1.29 0.11 -7.66
N HIS A 162 2.31 0.64 -8.31
CA HIS A 162 3.45 1.30 -7.70
C HIS A 162 3.36 2.84 -7.83
N PRO A 163 2.86 3.55 -6.81
CA PRO A 163 2.78 5.02 -6.83
C PRO A 163 4.16 5.71 -6.80
N GLU A 164 5.19 5.01 -6.31
CA GLU A 164 6.57 5.49 -6.22
C GLU A 164 7.29 5.53 -7.58
N VAL A 165 6.76 4.86 -8.60
CA VAL A 165 7.33 4.83 -9.94
C VAL A 165 6.89 6.06 -10.73
N SER A 166 7.82 6.73 -11.39
CA SER A 166 7.59 8.01 -12.09
C SER A 166 6.55 7.96 -13.23
N HIS A 167 6.28 6.76 -13.75
CA HIS A 167 5.26 6.54 -14.80
C HIS A 167 3.83 6.46 -14.24
N THR A 168 3.65 6.40 -12.93
CA THR A 168 2.32 6.44 -12.30
C THR A 168 1.81 7.87 -12.25
N TYR A 169 0.59 8.10 -12.78
CA TYR A 169 -0.08 9.39 -12.74
C TYR A 169 -0.22 9.89 -11.31
N GLU A 170 0.32 11.10 -11.04
CA GLU A 170 0.22 11.77 -9.73
C GLU A 170 0.57 10.86 -8.53
N GLY A 171 1.55 9.96 -8.68
CA GLY A 171 1.90 8.97 -7.64
C GLY A 171 2.23 9.59 -6.28
N LYS A 172 2.82 10.80 -6.25
CA LYS A 172 3.12 11.54 -5.02
C LYS A 172 1.87 11.83 -4.18
N ARG A 173 0.71 12.04 -4.81
CA ARG A 173 -0.56 12.32 -4.12
C ARG A 173 -0.98 11.19 -3.18
N ILE A 174 -0.63 9.95 -3.48
CA ILE A 174 -0.85 8.81 -2.56
C ILE A 174 -0.11 9.05 -1.24
N PHE A 175 1.16 9.45 -1.31
CA PHE A 175 1.97 9.69 -0.12
C PHE A 175 1.53 10.93 0.65
N GLU A 176 1.11 11.99 -0.04
CA GLU A 176 0.50 13.18 0.59
C GLU A 176 -0.80 12.83 1.31
N ASN A 177 -1.68 12.06 0.68
CA ASN A 177 -2.92 11.59 1.30
C ASN A 177 -2.65 10.69 2.50
N PHE A 178 -1.70 9.76 2.40
CA PHE A 178 -1.33 8.89 3.51
C PHE A 178 -0.72 9.67 4.67
N ASN A 179 0.15 10.64 4.37
CA ASN A 179 0.71 11.54 5.37
C ASN A 179 -0.39 12.28 6.14
N ARG A 180 -1.39 12.85 5.44
CA ARG A 180 -2.54 13.51 6.06
C ARG A 180 -3.31 12.55 6.98
N ILE A 181 -3.61 11.33 6.52
CA ILE A 181 -4.28 10.30 7.31
C ILE A 181 -3.52 10.01 8.61
N THR A 182 -2.19 9.87 8.54
CA THR A 182 -1.37 9.60 9.73
C THR A 182 -1.34 10.79 10.69
N LEU A 183 -1.41 12.03 10.21
CA LEU A 183 -1.46 13.23 11.04
C LEU A 183 -2.82 13.36 11.76
N GLU A 184 -3.90 13.09 11.08
CA GLU A 184 -5.25 13.10 11.65
C GLU A 184 -5.43 11.99 12.71
N HIS A 185 -4.80 10.82 12.51
CA HIS A 185 -4.80 9.72 13.48
C HIS A 185 -4.08 10.06 14.79
N SER A 186 -3.05 10.90 14.71
CA SER A 186 -2.19 11.25 15.86
C SER A 186 -2.78 12.37 16.73
N GLN A 187 -3.93 12.94 16.36
CA GLN A 187 -4.66 13.97 17.13
C GLN A 187 -5.69 13.33 18.05
#